data_39ffb61fdaeb6054d9068ecc3bd2e570
#
_entry.id   39ffb61fdaeb6054d9068ecc3bd2e570
#
_cell.length_a   1.000
_cell.length_b   1.000
_cell.length_c   1.000
_cell.angle_alpha   90.00
_cell.angle_beta   90.00
_cell.angle_gamma   90.00
#
_symmetry.space_group_name_H-M   'P 1'
#
loop_
_entity.id
_entity.type
_entity.pdbx_description
1 polymer ?
#
loop_
_entity_poly.entity_id
_entity_poly.type
_entity_poly.pdbx_seq_one_letter_code
_entity_poly.pdbx_strand_id
1 'polypeptide(L)'
;MLKIGRERPKSDAPMKSKFAFAALFLLALAAVLTVLDRLGWVSISPSVRAAARWLAISALVGYAVLKRSLTTSILVGMLVGAEIGHDWPAVAINLRVLSQIFLRLIKTIVAPLLFATLVVGIAGHADLKKVGRMGIKALVYFEIVTTIALFIGLAAINLSKAGVGIRLPPVRGDQLPGAKQTATDVILHVFPENIAKSIAEGQLLQIVVFSIIFGIALALINEQKRQPMLRLAESLAETMFKFTNIVMLFAPIGVGAAIAYTVGHMGLGILVNLFQLLATLYVALIAFLVLVLVPVALLFRIPIRKFVRAIAEPVSIAFATTSSEAALPRAMEAMEGFGVPRQIVAFVMPTGYSFNLDGTALYLSLAAIFVAQAAGISMSLGQQLLMVLTLMLTSKGVAGVPRAALVILLGTVASFNLPVEPVFIILGIDELMDMGRTSMNVIGNCLATAVIARTEGELRADASEPVGALAK
;
A
#
# COMPACT_ATOMS: atom_id res chain seq x y z
N MET A 1 5.37 -7.80 31.81
CA MET A 1 6.06 -6.73 32.54
C MET A 1 7.50 -6.64 32.04
N LEU A 2 7.76 -5.78 31.06
CA LEU A 2 9.11 -5.34 30.66
C LEU A 2 8.93 -3.94 30.07
N LYS A 3 8.97 -2.94 30.93
CA LYS A 3 9.15 -1.53 30.58
C LYS A 3 10.53 -1.36 29.95
N ILE A 4 10.61 -1.19 28.64
CA ILE A 4 11.77 -0.60 27.99
C ILE A 4 11.38 0.80 27.54
N GLY A 5 11.16 1.66 28.52
CA GLY A 5 11.25 3.10 28.36
C GLY A 5 12.71 3.51 28.46
N ARG A 6 13.49 3.42 27.38
CA ARG A 6 14.76 4.12 27.29
C ARG A 6 14.47 5.52 26.78
N GLU A 7 14.56 6.51 27.67
CA GLU A 7 14.72 7.91 27.32
C GLU A 7 15.83 8.05 26.28
N ARG A 8 15.50 8.66 25.13
CA ARG A 8 16.48 8.89 24.07
C ARG A 8 17.50 9.92 24.56
N PRO A 9 18.81 9.64 24.54
CA PRO A 9 19.81 10.64 24.84
C PRO A 9 19.70 11.79 23.84
N LYS A 10 19.55 13.01 24.31
CA LYS A 10 19.48 14.27 23.53
C LYS A 10 20.72 14.55 22.67
N SER A 11 21.78 13.71 22.76
CA SER A 11 23.04 13.93 22.05
C SER A 11 23.09 13.50 20.57
N ASP A 12 22.12 12.71 20.10
CA ASP A 12 22.18 12.12 18.75
C ASP A 12 21.67 13.04 17.60
N ALA A 13 20.93 14.09 17.94
CA ALA A 13 20.31 14.97 16.95
C ALA A 13 21.33 15.73 16.06
N PRO A 14 22.44 16.31 16.60
CA PRO A 14 23.41 17.02 15.78
C PRO A 14 24.24 16.08 14.89
N MET A 15 24.48 14.85 15.33
CA MET A 15 25.20 13.86 14.54
C MET A 15 24.36 13.38 13.34
N LYS A 16 23.07 13.13 13.53
CA LYS A 16 22.14 12.75 12.44
C LYS A 16 22.03 13.83 11.37
N SER A 17 21.98 15.10 11.78
CA SER A 17 21.95 16.25 10.86
C SER A 17 23.25 16.38 10.04
N LYS A 18 24.42 16.20 10.67
CA LYS A 18 25.71 16.22 9.97
C LYS A 18 25.84 15.10 8.95
N PHE A 19 25.43 13.88 9.31
CA PHE A 19 25.44 12.76 8.36
C PHE A 19 24.45 12.93 7.20
N ALA A 20 23.26 13.48 7.46
CA ALA A 20 22.30 13.80 6.40
C ALA A 20 22.87 14.81 5.43
N PHE A 21 23.47 15.89 5.94
CA PHE A 21 24.10 16.93 5.11
C PHE A 21 25.27 16.39 4.30
N ALA A 22 26.15 15.59 4.93
CA ALA A 22 27.28 14.96 4.24
C ALA A 22 26.81 14.01 3.12
N ALA A 23 25.78 13.19 3.38
CA ALA A 23 25.22 12.29 2.39
C ALA A 23 24.58 13.03 1.20
N LEU A 24 23.83 14.11 1.46
CA LEU A 24 23.25 14.96 0.41
C LEU A 24 24.34 15.70 -0.39
N PHE A 25 25.38 16.21 0.26
CA PHE A 25 26.50 16.85 -0.41
C PHE A 25 27.24 15.89 -1.32
N LEU A 26 27.56 14.68 -0.84
CA LEU A 26 28.22 13.64 -1.64
C LEU A 26 27.36 13.16 -2.80
N LEU A 27 26.05 13.06 -2.64
CA LEU A 27 25.13 12.75 -3.72
C LEU A 27 25.11 13.84 -4.79
N ALA A 28 25.03 15.10 -4.36
CA ALA A 28 25.05 16.25 -5.26
C ALA A 28 26.40 16.29 -6.03
N LEU A 29 27.51 16.06 -5.33
CA LEU A 29 28.83 16.00 -5.93
C LEU A 29 28.94 14.85 -6.97
N ALA A 30 28.49 13.64 -6.64
CA ALA A 30 28.49 12.50 -7.56
C ALA A 30 27.61 12.77 -8.80
N ALA A 31 26.45 13.40 -8.62
CA ALA A 31 25.56 13.80 -9.70
C ALA A 31 26.23 14.86 -10.60
N VAL A 32 26.81 15.90 -10.02
CA VAL A 32 27.52 16.96 -10.77
C VAL A 32 28.68 16.36 -11.58
N LEU A 33 29.52 15.53 -10.97
CA LEU A 33 30.62 14.86 -11.68
C LEU A 33 30.12 14.04 -12.87
N THR A 34 29.01 13.30 -12.68
CA THR A 34 28.41 12.50 -13.76
C THR A 34 27.86 13.37 -14.89
N VAL A 35 27.24 14.51 -14.57
CA VAL A 35 26.70 15.46 -15.57
C VAL A 35 27.83 16.15 -16.32
N LEU A 36 28.87 16.63 -15.64
CA LEU A 36 30.01 17.30 -16.26
C LEU A 36 30.73 16.39 -17.24
N ASP A 37 30.94 15.12 -16.90
CA ASP A 37 31.50 14.12 -17.78
C ASP A 37 30.61 13.84 -19.01
N ARG A 38 29.28 13.70 -18.82
CA ARG A 38 28.35 13.52 -19.93
C ARG A 38 28.26 14.70 -20.89
N LEU A 39 28.43 15.92 -20.38
CA LEU A 39 28.48 17.13 -21.19
C LEU A 39 29.82 17.34 -21.88
N GLY A 40 30.80 16.49 -21.60
CA GLY A 40 32.16 16.61 -22.18
C GLY A 40 33.01 17.77 -21.63
N TRP A 41 32.58 18.39 -20.53
CA TRP A 41 33.28 19.52 -19.92
C TRP A 41 34.52 19.08 -19.13
N VAL A 42 34.49 17.87 -18.57
CA VAL A 42 35.57 17.26 -17.81
C VAL A 42 35.60 15.77 -18.13
N SER A 43 36.71 15.20 -18.55
CA SER A 43 36.82 13.75 -18.69
C SER A 43 37.21 13.12 -17.36
N ILE A 44 36.26 12.39 -16.77
CA ILE A 44 36.43 11.73 -15.47
C ILE A 44 36.53 10.22 -15.71
N SER A 45 37.54 9.58 -15.15
CA SER A 45 37.68 8.13 -15.31
C SER A 45 36.49 7.37 -14.73
N PRO A 46 36.09 6.25 -15.36
CA PRO A 46 34.96 5.45 -14.87
C PRO A 46 35.10 5.01 -13.41
N SER A 47 36.31 4.70 -12.97
CA SER A 47 36.62 4.30 -11.59
C SER A 47 36.41 5.42 -10.59
N VAL A 48 36.75 6.67 -10.92
CA VAL A 48 36.51 7.83 -10.05
C VAL A 48 35.01 8.11 -9.91
N ARG A 49 34.28 8.01 -11.01
CA ARG A 49 32.80 8.13 -10.97
C ARG A 49 32.16 7.07 -10.10
N ALA A 50 32.54 5.81 -10.27
CA ALA A 50 32.05 4.70 -9.45
C ALA A 50 32.39 4.92 -7.96
N ALA A 51 33.63 5.31 -7.65
CA ALA A 51 34.05 5.60 -6.29
C ALA A 51 33.23 6.73 -5.65
N ALA A 52 32.97 7.81 -6.40
CA ALA A 52 32.15 8.92 -5.90
C ALA A 52 30.69 8.48 -5.59
N ARG A 53 30.08 7.65 -6.45
CA ARG A 53 28.75 7.10 -6.22
C ARG A 53 28.71 6.18 -5.00
N TRP A 54 29.67 5.25 -4.88
CA TRP A 54 29.76 4.34 -3.73
C TRP A 54 30.06 5.06 -2.42
N LEU A 55 30.84 6.14 -2.44
CA LEU A 55 31.08 6.97 -1.27
C LEU A 55 29.78 7.66 -0.81
N ALA A 56 29.01 8.22 -1.75
CA ALA A 56 27.73 8.83 -1.46
C ALA A 56 26.72 7.81 -0.89
N ILE A 57 26.64 6.62 -1.49
CA ILE A 57 25.78 5.53 -1.02
C ILE A 57 26.20 5.05 0.37
N SER A 58 27.51 4.91 0.63
CA SER A 58 28.01 4.51 1.96
C SER A 58 27.63 5.52 3.04
N ALA A 59 27.68 6.83 2.72
CA ALA A 59 27.21 7.87 3.65
C ALA A 59 25.68 7.78 3.91
N LEU A 60 24.88 7.45 2.87
CA LEU A 60 23.45 7.22 3.03
C LEU A 60 23.15 5.97 3.87
N VAL A 61 23.91 4.88 3.69
CA VAL A 61 23.78 3.67 4.53
C VAL A 61 24.10 4.02 5.98
N GLY A 62 25.16 4.75 6.25
CA GLY A 62 25.50 5.25 7.59
C GLY A 62 24.36 6.09 8.19
N TYR A 63 23.77 6.99 7.39
CA TYR A 63 22.61 7.78 7.81
C TYR A 63 21.39 6.91 8.12
N ALA A 64 21.07 5.92 7.28
CA ALA A 64 19.93 5.02 7.50
C ALA A 64 20.07 4.22 8.80
N VAL A 65 21.29 3.71 9.08
CA VAL A 65 21.61 2.99 10.33
C VAL A 65 21.41 3.89 11.55
N LEU A 66 21.86 5.15 11.49
CA LEU A 66 21.70 6.11 12.58
C LEU A 66 20.26 6.55 12.77
N LYS A 67 19.50 6.71 11.69
CA LYS A 67 18.10 7.14 11.72
C LYS A 67 17.17 6.05 12.23
N ARG A 68 17.50 4.77 12.00
CA ARG A 68 16.71 3.58 12.38
C ARG A 68 15.26 3.64 11.89
N SER A 69 15.04 4.21 10.70
CA SER A 69 13.73 4.25 10.05
C SER A 69 13.66 3.18 8.96
N LEU A 70 12.65 2.32 9.00
CA LEU A 70 12.44 1.26 8.02
C LEU A 70 12.33 1.83 6.61
N THR A 71 11.50 2.85 6.40
CA THR A 71 11.33 3.55 5.12
C THR A 71 12.67 4.09 4.59
N THR A 72 13.46 4.77 5.46
CA THR A 72 14.79 5.25 5.04
C THR A 72 15.70 4.10 4.63
N SER A 73 15.69 3.00 5.38
CA SER A 73 16.51 1.82 5.07
C SER A 73 16.09 1.16 3.76
N ILE A 74 14.79 1.12 3.45
CA ILE A 74 14.28 0.60 2.17
C ILE A 74 14.71 1.50 1.01
N LEU A 75 14.54 2.83 1.12
CA LEU A 75 14.95 3.78 0.08
C LEU A 75 16.47 3.72 -0.20
N VAL A 76 17.27 3.60 0.86
CA VAL A 76 18.73 3.40 0.70
C VAL A 76 19.02 2.03 0.10
N GLY A 77 18.31 0.98 0.51
CA GLY A 77 18.42 -0.36 -0.09
C GLY A 77 18.12 -0.36 -1.60
N MET A 78 17.14 0.43 -2.05
CA MET A 78 16.83 0.62 -3.47
C MET A 78 18.01 1.24 -4.22
N LEU A 79 18.63 2.30 -3.67
CA LEU A 79 19.80 2.94 -4.30
C LEU A 79 21.00 2.00 -4.35
N VAL A 80 21.30 1.30 -3.25
CA VAL A 80 22.34 0.26 -3.21
C VAL A 80 22.06 -0.81 -4.27
N GLY A 81 20.81 -1.27 -4.36
CA GLY A 81 20.41 -2.26 -5.35
C GLY A 81 20.60 -1.79 -6.79
N ALA A 82 20.19 -0.55 -7.10
CA ALA A 82 20.39 0.04 -8.43
C ALA A 82 21.85 0.12 -8.82
N GLU A 83 22.73 0.52 -7.90
CA GLU A 83 24.16 0.62 -8.13
C GLU A 83 24.82 -0.76 -8.28
N ILE A 84 24.45 -1.75 -7.46
CA ILE A 84 24.92 -3.14 -7.62
C ILE A 84 24.49 -3.67 -9.00
N GLY A 85 23.23 -3.42 -9.40
CA GLY A 85 22.71 -3.83 -10.70
C GLY A 85 23.46 -3.20 -11.86
N HIS A 86 23.89 -1.95 -11.71
CA HIS A 86 24.63 -1.22 -12.72
C HIS A 86 26.09 -1.66 -12.81
N ASP A 87 26.80 -1.69 -11.68
CA ASP A 87 28.24 -1.93 -11.66
C ASP A 87 28.61 -3.43 -11.72
N TRP A 88 27.74 -4.31 -11.13
CA TRP A 88 27.99 -5.76 -11.06
C TRP A 88 26.76 -6.59 -11.49
N PRO A 89 26.34 -6.55 -12.77
CA PRO A 89 25.14 -7.24 -13.26
C PRO A 89 25.14 -8.74 -12.94
N ALA A 90 26.29 -9.41 -13.06
CA ALA A 90 26.40 -10.85 -12.79
C ALA A 90 26.11 -11.20 -11.32
N VAL A 91 26.51 -10.35 -10.37
CA VAL A 91 26.20 -10.49 -8.95
C VAL A 91 24.72 -10.19 -8.71
N ALA A 92 24.23 -9.10 -9.30
CA ALA A 92 22.87 -8.62 -9.15
C ALA A 92 21.80 -9.67 -9.54
N ILE A 93 22.05 -10.41 -10.63
CA ILE A 93 21.15 -11.47 -11.09
C ILE A 93 21.00 -12.58 -10.02
N ASN A 94 22.06 -12.92 -9.31
CA ASN A 94 22.02 -13.93 -8.26
C ASN A 94 21.28 -13.45 -6.99
N LEU A 95 21.14 -12.13 -6.79
CA LEU A 95 20.39 -11.58 -5.65
C LEU A 95 18.88 -11.80 -5.79
N ARG A 96 18.37 -12.26 -6.94
CA ARG A 96 16.95 -12.58 -7.14
C ARG A 96 16.40 -13.47 -6.04
N VAL A 97 17.17 -14.41 -5.50
CA VAL A 97 16.74 -15.30 -4.43
C VAL A 97 16.26 -14.55 -3.17
N LEU A 98 16.93 -13.44 -2.82
CA LEU A 98 16.56 -12.64 -1.63
C LEU A 98 15.22 -11.93 -1.82
N SER A 99 14.95 -11.40 -3.01
CA SER A 99 13.64 -10.81 -3.31
C SER A 99 12.54 -11.86 -3.38
N GLN A 100 12.83 -13.06 -3.88
CA GLN A 100 11.87 -14.17 -3.87
C GLN A 100 11.55 -14.65 -2.45
N ILE A 101 12.55 -14.75 -1.56
CA ILE A 101 12.34 -15.07 -0.15
C ILE A 101 11.41 -14.03 0.48
N PHE A 102 11.67 -12.73 0.25
CA PHE A 102 10.83 -11.66 0.77
C PHE A 102 9.37 -11.79 0.30
N LEU A 103 9.14 -12.01 -1.01
CA LEU A 103 7.79 -12.20 -1.54
C LEU A 103 7.11 -13.46 -1.01
N ARG A 104 7.85 -14.56 -0.81
CA ARG A 104 7.29 -15.77 -0.19
C ARG A 104 6.85 -15.49 1.26
N LEU A 105 7.67 -14.80 2.05
CA LEU A 105 7.31 -14.40 3.41
C LEU A 105 6.07 -13.50 3.42
N ILE A 106 5.96 -12.55 2.49
CA ILE A 106 4.75 -11.74 2.34
C ILE A 106 3.54 -12.61 2.01
N LYS A 107 3.65 -13.55 1.07
CA LYS A 107 2.54 -14.45 0.68
C LYS A 107 1.97 -15.24 1.87
N THR A 108 2.80 -15.65 2.84
CA THR A 108 2.31 -16.41 4.00
C THR A 108 1.41 -15.61 4.94
N ILE A 109 1.48 -14.27 4.88
CA ILE A 109 0.69 -13.38 5.73
C ILE A 109 -0.78 -13.31 5.28
N VAL A 110 -1.03 -13.48 3.98
CA VAL A 110 -2.28 -13.08 3.32
C VAL A 110 -3.51 -13.77 3.87
N ALA A 111 -3.54 -15.09 3.74
CA ALA A 111 -4.73 -15.88 4.06
C ALA A 111 -5.15 -15.72 5.53
N PRO A 112 -4.26 -15.90 6.52
CA PRO A 112 -4.65 -15.74 7.92
C PRO A 112 -5.01 -14.30 8.27
N LEU A 113 -4.36 -13.30 7.68
CA LEU A 113 -4.66 -11.89 7.95
C LEU A 113 -6.03 -11.52 7.37
N LEU A 114 -6.29 -11.83 6.09
CA LEU A 114 -7.59 -11.58 5.46
C LEU A 114 -8.73 -12.24 6.22
N PHE A 115 -8.57 -13.52 6.56
CA PHE A 115 -9.59 -14.23 7.34
C PHE A 115 -9.87 -13.52 8.67
N ALA A 116 -8.82 -13.28 9.45
CA ALA A 116 -8.97 -12.71 10.78
C ALA A 116 -9.60 -11.31 10.75
N THR A 117 -9.10 -10.42 9.87
CA THR A 117 -9.58 -9.03 9.79
C THR A 117 -11.02 -8.94 9.27
N LEU A 118 -11.39 -9.75 8.27
CA LEU A 118 -12.76 -9.79 7.76
C LEU A 118 -13.74 -10.34 8.80
N VAL A 119 -13.38 -11.43 9.49
CA VAL A 119 -14.23 -12.02 10.52
C VAL A 119 -14.42 -11.05 11.68
N VAL A 120 -13.36 -10.39 12.16
CA VAL A 120 -13.46 -9.36 13.21
C VAL A 120 -14.29 -8.17 12.74
N GLY A 121 -14.06 -7.70 11.52
CA GLY A 121 -14.80 -6.57 10.93
C GLY A 121 -16.31 -6.84 10.81
N ILE A 122 -16.71 -8.08 10.52
CA ILE A 122 -18.13 -8.43 10.34
C ILE A 122 -18.78 -8.82 11.68
N ALA A 123 -18.15 -9.69 12.47
CA ALA A 123 -18.74 -10.25 13.68
C ALA A 123 -18.48 -9.45 14.96
N GLY A 124 -17.53 -8.50 14.94
CA GLY A 124 -17.12 -7.72 16.12
C GLY A 124 -18.07 -6.60 16.54
N HIS A 125 -19.10 -6.29 15.75
CA HIS A 125 -20.02 -5.19 16.05
C HIS A 125 -21.25 -5.69 16.79
N ALA A 126 -21.36 -5.34 18.08
CA ALA A 126 -22.40 -5.86 18.98
C ALA A 126 -23.77 -5.19 18.88
N ASP A 127 -23.91 -4.00 18.30
CA ASP A 127 -25.17 -3.23 18.28
C ASP A 127 -25.65 -2.92 16.85
N LEU A 128 -26.26 -3.94 16.23
CA LEU A 128 -26.75 -3.90 14.85
C LEU A 128 -27.84 -2.85 14.58
N LYS A 129 -28.56 -2.34 15.59
CA LYS A 129 -29.66 -1.42 15.35
C LYS A 129 -29.28 0.06 15.28
N LYS A 130 -28.38 0.53 16.13
CA LYS A 130 -27.88 1.92 16.10
C LYS A 130 -26.75 2.11 15.09
N VAL A 131 -25.91 1.11 14.96
CA VAL A 131 -24.80 1.02 14.00
C VAL A 131 -25.33 0.70 12.59
N GLY A 132 -26.50 0.06 12.46
CA GLY A 132 -27.01 -0.43 11.18
C GLY A 132 -27.19 0.67 10.12
N ARG A 133 -27.85 1.79 10.44
CA ARG A 133 -28.08 2.87 9.46
C ARG A 133 -26.77 3.60 9.10
N MET A 134 -25.96 3.94 10.09
CA MET A 134 -24.67 4.58 9.89
C MET A 134 -23.69 3.65 9.19
N GLY A 135 -23.70 2.36 9.55
CA GLY A 135 -22.88 1.32 8.91
C GLY A 135 -23.23 1.13 7.45
N ILE A 136 -24.53 1.05 7.11
CA ILE A 136 -24.97 0.95 5.71
C ILE A 136 -24.55 2.19 4.91
N LYS A 137 -24.73 3.39 5.45
CA LYS A 137 -24.27 4.63 4.78
C LYS A 137 -22.76 4.64 4.57
N ALA A 138 -21.99 4.24 5.59
CA ALA A 138 -20.54 4.16 5.48
C ALA A 138 -20.11 3.13 4.42
N LEU A 139 -20.66 1.93 4.43
CA LEU A 139 -20.36 0.88 3.45
C LEU A 139 -20.73 1.30 2.03
N VAL A 140 -21.92 1.91 1.83
CA VAL A 140 -22.32 2.41 0.51
C VAL A 140 -21.37 3.50 0.03
N TYR A 141 -20.99 4.44 0.91
CA TYR A 141 -20.01 5.47 0.59
C TYR A 141 -18.67 4.84 0.19
N PHE A 142 -18.14 3.93 1.01
CA PHE A 142 -16.87 3.25 0.76
C PHE A 142 -16.88 2.51 -0.58
N GLU A 143 -17.97 1.80 -0.88
CA GLU A 143 -18.08 1.05 -2.14
C GLU A 143 -18.09 1.98 -3.37
N ILE A 144 -18.86 3.06 -3.32
CA ILE A 144 -18.92 4.02 -4.42
C ILE A 144 -17.55 4.65 -4.66
N VAL A 145 -16.91 5.15 -3.61
CA VAL A 145 -15.66 5.91 -3.74
C VAL A 145 -14.49 5.01 -4.14
N THR A 146 -14.36 3.82 -3.55
CA THR A 146 -13.32 2.85 -3.93
C THR A 146 -13.53 2.29 -5.32
N THR A 147 -14.78 2.11 -5.78
CA THR A 147 -15.08 1.70 -7.15
C THR A 147 -14.63 2.75 -8.16
N ILE A 148 -14.91 4.03 -7.90
CA ILE A 148 -14.43 5.12 -8.76
C ILE A 148 -12.89 5.16 -8.78
N ALA A 149 -12.23 4.93 -7.64
CA ALA A 149 -10.78 4.85 -7.55
C ALA A 149 -10.20 3.74 -8.44
N LEU A 150 -10.81 2.53 -8.44
CA LEU A 150 -10.43 1.42 -9.33
C LEU A 150 -10.52 1.82 -10.81
N PHE A 151 -11.61 2.49 -11.21
CA PHE A 151 -11.77 2.94 -12.60
C PHE A 151 -10.78 4.03 -13.00
N ILE A 152 -10.44 4.96 -12.09
CA ILE A 152 -9.42 5.97 -12.35
C ILE A 152 -8.04 5.32 -12.54
N GLY A 153 -7.69 4.35 -11.69
CA GLY A 153 -6.45 3.58 -11.84
C GLY A 153 -6.39 2.82 -13.15
N LEU A 154 -7.49 2.17 -13.54
CA LEU A 154 -7.64 1.49 -14.83
C LEU A 154 -7.47 2.46 -16.01
N ALA A 155 -8.10 3.61 -15.98
CA ALA A 155 -7.97 4.63 -17.01
C ALA A 155 -6.54 5.16 -17.11
N ALA A 156 -5.92 5.48 -15.97
CA ALA A 156 -4.58 6.03 -15.90
C ALA A 156 -3.53 5.12 -16.54
N ILE A 157 -3.57 3.81 -16.24
CA ILE A 157 -2.59 2.86 -16.81
C ILE A 157 -2.82 2.59 -18.30
N ASN A 158 -4.08 2.58 -18.75
CA ASN A 158 -4.38 2.44 -20.18
C ASN A 158 -3.97 3.68 -20.99
N LEU A 159 -4.03 4.88 -20.39
CA LEU A 159 -3.56 6.12 -21.03
C LEU A 159 -2.03 6.20 -21.04
N SER A 160 -1.37 5.93 -19.91
CA SER A 160 0.08 6.06 -19.79
C SER A 160 0.86 4.93 -20.46
N LYS A 161 0.27 3.73 -20.51
CA LYS A 161 0.89 2.52 -21.06
C LYS A 161 2.30 2.23 -20.45
N ALA A 162 2.47 2.52 -19.16
CA ALA A 162 3.77 2.49 -18.47
C ALA A 162 4.45 1.10 -18.49
N GLY A 163 3.68 0.01 -18.67
CA GLY A 163 4.20 -1.34 -18.78
C GLY A 163 4.60 -1.77 -20.19
N VAL A 164 4.19 -1.00 -21.21
CA VAL A 164 4.43 -1.38 -22.61
C VAL A 164 5.91 -1.20 -22.98
N GLY A 165 6.45 -2.17 -23.72
CA GLY A 165 7.86 -2.13 -24.18
C GLY A 165 8.87 -2.65 -23.16
N ILE A 166 8.46 -3.10 -22.01
CA ILE A 166 9.32 -3.80 -21.04
C ILE A 166 9.68 -5.17 -21.63
N ARG A 167 10.99 -5.45 -21.77
CA ARG A 167 11.49 -6.75 -22.22
C ARG A 167 11.71 -7.63 -21.01
N LEU A 168 10.73 -8.47 -20.69
CA LEU A 168 10.91 -9.49 -19.67
C LEU A 168 11.86 -10.60 -20.17
N PRO A 169 12.64 -11.23 -19.27
CA PRO A 169 13.33 -12.47 -19.58
C PRO A 169 12.34 -13.50 -20.12
N PRO A 170 12.72 -14.34 -21.08
CA PRO A 170 11.83 -15.41 -21.54
C PRO A 170 11.42 -16.26 -20.34
N VAL A 171 10.12 -16.31 -20.05
CA VAL A 171 9.55 -17.19 -19.04
C VAL A 171 9.77 -18.62 -19.55
N ARG A 172 10.54 -19.42 -18.82
CA ARG A 172 10.67 -20.84 -19.14
C ARG A 172 9.32 -21.51 -18.89
N GLY A 173 8.69 -21.86 -19.99
CA GLY A 173 7.76 -22.96 -20.14
C GLY A 173 6.43 -22.90 -19.39
N ASP A 174 5.43 -23.38 -20.06
CA ASP A 174 4.20 -24.06 -19.60
C ASP A 174 3.01 -23.25 -19.08
N GLN A 175 3.03 -21.93 -19.10
CA GLN A 175 1.80 -21.18 -18.89
C GLN A 175 1.48 -20.30 -20.10
N LEU A 176 1.16 -20.95 -21.23
CA LEU A 176 0.32 -20.32 -22.23
C LEU A 176 -1.04 -20.03 -21.57
N PRO A 177 -1.65 -18.86 -21.81
CA PRO A 177 -2.97 -18.55 -21.29
C PRO A 177 -3.90 -19.70 -21.71
N GLY A 178 -4.28 -20.50 -20.74
CA GLY A 178 -5.19 -21.62 -20.93
C GLY A 178 -6.51 -21.15 -21.48
N ALA A 179 -7.29 -22.11 -21.94
CA ALA A 179 -8.60 -21.98 -22.58
C ALA A 179 -9.43 -20.80 -22.09
N LYS A 180 -10.15 -20.14 -23.01
CA LYS A 180 -11.10 -19.07 -22.73
C LYS A 180 -11.99 -19.50 -21.56
N GLN A 181 -11.75 -18.95 -20.38
CA GLN A 181 -12.63 -19.15 -19.23
C GLN A 181 -14.01 -18.63 -19.61
N THR A 182 -15.04 -19.43 -19.44
CA THR A 182 -16.41 -18.97 -19.63
C THR A 182 -16.84 -18.09 -18.46
N ALA A 183 -17.82 -17.23 -18.65
CA ALA A 183 -18.37 -16.42 -17.55
C ALA A 183 -18.84 -17.32 -16.37
N THR A 184 -19.32 -18.53 -16.67
CA THR A 184 -19.74 -19.52 -15.69
C THR A 184 -18.56 -20.02 -14.86
N ASP A 185 -17.43 -20.33 -15.51
CA ASP A 185 -16.22 -20.78 -14.80
C ASP A 185 -15.70 -19.72 -13.84
N VAL A 186 -15.75 -18.45 -14.26
CA VAL A 186 -15.36 -17.32 -13.42
C VAL A 186 -16.27 -17.19 -12.20
N ILE A 187 -17.60 -17.28 -12.38
CA ILE A 187 -18.56 -17.21 -11.28
C ILE A 187 -18.36 -18.38 -10.31
N LEU A 188 -18.21 -19.60 -10.81
CA LEU A 188 -17.97 -20.77 -9.96
C LEU A 188 -16.65 -20.69 -9.20
N HIS A 189 -15.60 -20.12 -9.83
CA HIS A 189 -14.28 -19.92 -9.19
C HIS A 189 -14.30 -18.93 -8.02
N VAL A 190 -15.36 -18.13 -7.86
CA VAL A 190 -15.54 -17.23 -6.72
C VAL A 190 -15.80 -18.01 -5.43
N PHE A 191 -16.46 -19.15 -5.51
CA PHE A 191 -16.87 -19.95 -4.35
C PHE A 191 -15.87 -21.08 -4.06
N PRO A 192 -15.37 -21.20 -2.80
CA PRO A 192 -14.42 -22.24 -2.46
C PRO A 192 -15.12 -23.62 -2.36
N GLU A 193 -14.59 -24.61 -3.04
CA GLU A 193 -14.95 -26.01 -2.80
C GLU A 193 -14.36 -26.53 -1.48
N ASN A 194 -13.14 -26.05 -1.15
CA ASN A 194 -12.41 -26.42 0.05
C ASN A 194 -11.51 -25.26 0.47
N ILE A 195 -11.76 -24.71 1.65
CA ILE A 195 -11.00 -23.56 2.15
C ILE A 195 -9.51 -23.85 2.35
N ALA A 196 -9.15 -25.05 2.77
CA ALA A 196 -7.74 -25.42 2.95
C ALA A 196 -7.00 -25.44 1.60
N LYS A 197 -7.65 -25.94 0.54
CA LYS A 197 -7.14 -25.90 -0.83
C LYS A 197 -6.97 -24.43 -1.29
N SER A 198 -7.99 -23.59 -1.07
CA SER A 198 -7.95 -22.17 -1.43
C SER A 198 -6.79 -21.43 -0.77
N ILE A 199 -6.52 -21.73 0.51
CA ILE A 199 -5.39 -21.18 1.24
C ILE A 199 -4.05 -21.66 0.67
N ALA A 200 -3.92 -22.96 0.41
CA ALA A 200 -2.68 -23.55 -0.12
C ALA A 200 -2.34 -23.04 -1.53
N GLU A 201 -3.35 -22.82 -2.36
CA GLU A 201 -3.21 -22.32 -3.73
C GLU A 201 -3.17 -20.79 -3.81
N GLY A 202 -3.43 -20.08 -2.69
CA GLY A 202 -3.44 -18.62 -2.66
C GLY A 202 -4.63 -17.98 -3.39
N GLN A 203 -5.77 -18.66 -3.46
CA GLN A 203 -7.00 -18.23 -4.11
C GLN A 203 -7.72 -17.16 -3.26
N LEU A 204 -7.26 -15.90 -3.35
CA LEU A 204 -7.68 -14.83 -2.45
C LEU A 204 -9.19 -14.59 -2.44
N LEU A 205 -9.82 -14.57 -3.63
CA LEU A 205 -11.24 -14.31 -3.76
C LEU A 205 -12.08 -15.36 -3.01
N GLN A 206 -11.67 -16.62 -3.10
CA GLN A 206 -12.32 -17.72 -2.38
C GLN A 206 -12.15 -17.59 -0.86
N ILE A 207 -10.96 -17.16 -0.40
CA ILE A 207 -10.71 -16.92 1.03
C ILE A 207 -11.58 -15.77 1.53
N VAL A 208 -11.72 -14.69 0.76
CA VAL A 208 -12.59 -13.54 1.09
C VAL A 208 -14.05 -13.96 1.20
N VAL A 209 -14.57 -14.69 0.19
CA VAL A 209 -15.97 -15.16 0.21
C VAL A 209 -16.23 -16.07 1.41
N PHE A 210 -15.33 -17.02 1.68
CA PHE A 210 -15.44 -17.86 2.87
C PHE A 210 -15.44 -17.01 4.16
N SER A 211 -14.53 -16.05 4.27
CA SER A 211 -14.40 -15.20 5.46
C SER A 211 -15.64 -14.34 5.69
N ILE A 212 -16.28 -13.84 4.63
CA ILE A 212 -17.52 -13.08 4.71
C ILE A 212 -18.65 -13.97 5.22
N ILE A 213 -18.85 -15.15 4.61
CA ILE A 213 -19.91 -16.09 5.01
C ILE A 213 -19.66 -16.55 6.45
N PHE A 214 -18.42 -16.88 6.81
CA PHE A 214 -18.07 -17.28 8.17
C PHE A 214 -18.33 -16.16 9.19
N GLY A 215 -17.93 -14.90 8.86
CA GLY A 215 -18.17 -13.74 9.71
C GLY A 215 -19.67 -13.46 9.94
N ILE A 216 -20.48 -13.58 8.88
CA ILE A 216 -21.95 -13.47 8.99
C ILE A 216 -22.50 -14.59 9.87
N ALA A 217 -22.12 -15.84 9.64
CA ALA A 217 -22.55 -16.98 10.44
C ALA A 217 -22.17 -16.80 11.92
N LEU A 218 -20.95 -16.32 12.19
CA LEU A 218 -20.49 -16.00 13.54
C LEU A 218 -21.30 -14.87 14.19
N ALA A 219 -21.69 -13.85 13.43
CA ALA A 219 -22.55 -12.77 13.91
C ALA A 219 -23.96 -13.21 14.29
N LEU A 220 -24.46 -14.29 13.65
CA LEU A 220 -25.82 -14.82 13.88
C LEU A 220 -25.93 -15.76 15.08
N ILE A 221 -24.84 -16.31 15.61
CA ILE A 221 -24.89 -17.15 16.81
C ILE A 221 -24.94 -16.31 18.09
N ASN A 222 -25.37 -16.95 19.20
CA ASN A 222 -25.48 -16.25 20.47
C ASN A 222 -24.13 -15.76 21.01
N GLU A 223 -24.15 -14.71 21.82
CA GLU A 223 -22.99 -14.00 22.36
C GLU A 223 -21.98 -14.94 23.03
N GLN A 224 -22.46 -15.87 23.86
CA GLN A 224 -21.59 -16.78 24.62
C GLN A 224 -20.72 -17.67 23.71
N LYS A 225 -21.27 -18.11 22.59
CA LYS A 225 -20.57 -18.95 21.61
C LYS A 225 -19.76 -18.12 20.60
N ARG A 226 -20.19 -16.89 20.31
CA ARG A 226 -19.51 -15.96 19.40
C ARG A 226 -18.20 -15.46 19.99
N GLN A 227 -18.20 -15.05 21.25
CA GLN A 227 -17.08 -14.38 21.89
C GLN A 227 -15.76 -15.16 21.86
N PRO A 228 -15.68 -16.47 22.14
CA PRO A 228 -14.43 -17.20 22.08
C PRO A 228 -13.80 -17.20 20.66
N MET A 229 -14.64 -17.37 19.61
CA MET A 229 -14.17 -17.38 18.24
C MET A 229 -13.76 -15.97 17.76
N LEU A 230 -14.49 -14.94 18.18
CA LEU A 230 -14.17 -13.55 17.88
C LEU A 230 -12.81 -13.16 18.50
N ARG A 231 -12.59 -13.48 19.79
CA ARG A 231 -11.28 -13.27 20.47
C ARG A 231 -10.14 -14.03 19.80
N LEU A 232 -10.40 -15.24 19.31
CA LEU A 232 -9.40 -15.99 18.55
C LEU A 232 -9.04 -15.25 17.25
N ALA A 233 -10.03 -14.75 16.51
CA ALA A 233 -9.80 -13.99 15.29
C ALA A 233 -9.07 -12.66 15.56
N GLU A 234 -9.41 -11.94 16.63
CA GLU A 234 -8.72 -10.74 17.09
C GLU A 234 -7.24 -11.04 17.42
N SER A 235 -7.00 -12.08 18.22
CA SER A 235 -5.63 -12.50 18.59
C SER A 235 -4.83 -12.94 17.37
N LEU A 236 -5.48 -13.62 16.40
CA LEU A 236 -4.84 -14.00 15.14
C LEU A 236 -4.49 -12.78 14.31
N ALA A 237 -5.38 -11.79 14.18
CA ALA A 237 -5.10 -10.54 13.48
C ALA A 237 -3.89 -9.81 14.10
N GLU A 238 -3.88 -9.61 15.43
CA GLU A 238 -2.76 -8.99 16.14
C GLU A 238 -1.44 -9.75 15.96
N THR A 239 -1.50 -11.08 16.02
CA THR A 239 -0.33 -11.93 15.77
C THR A 239 0.20 -11.75 14.37
N MET A 240 -0.68 -11.71 13.37
CA MET A 240 -0.30 -11.51 11.97
C MET A 240 0.24 -10.10 11.69
N PHE A 241 -0.24 -9.07 12.39
CA PHE A 241 0.36 -7.74 12.34
C PHE A 241 1.80 -7.74 12.89
N LYS A 242 2.05 -8.42 14.01
CA LYS A 242 3.42 -8.57 14.55
C LYS A 242 4.31 -9.40 13.62
N PHE A 243 3.77 -10.47 13.05
CA PHE A 243 4.46 -11.28 12.04
C PHE A 243 4.86 -10.42 10.83
N THR A 244 3.93 -9.60 10.31
CA THR A 244 4.20 -8.67 9.22
C THR A 244 5.35 -7.72 9.58
N ASN A 245 5.33 -7.13 10.77
CA ASN A 245 6.41 -6.25 11.23
C ASN A 245 7.78 -6.95 11.25
N ILE A 246 7.84 -8.23 11.64
CA ILE A 246 9.08 -9.03 11.61
C ILE A 246 9.54 -9.24 10.16
N VAL A 247 8.64 -9.64 9.26
CA VAL A 247 8.95 -9.82 7.83
C VAL A 247 9.44 -8.52 7.20
N MET A 248 8.85 -7.39 7.59
CA MET A 248 9.22 -6.06 7.07
C MET A 248 10.65 -5.64 7.46
N LEU A 249 11.26 -6.20 8.51
CA LEU A 249 12.67 -5.96 8.79
C LEU A 249 13.60 -6.47 7.66
N PHE A 250 13.14 -7.44 6.87
CA PHE A 250 13.87 -7.94 5.71
C PHE A 250 13.62 -7.10 4.43
N ALA A 251 12.64 -6.18 4.45
CA ALA A 251 12.27 -5.39 3.28
C ALA A 251 13.42 -4.59 2.65
N PRO A 252 14.34 -3.91 3.38
CA PRO A 252 15.46 -3.21 2.78
C PRO A 252 16.33 -4.11 1.89
N ILE A 253 16.55 -5.35 2.34
CA ILE A 253 17.32 -6.36 1.59
C ILE A 253 16.52 -6.89 0.42
N GLY A 254 15.26 -7.30 0.64
CA GLY A 254 14.39 -7.87 -0.39
C GLY A 254 14.11 -6.90 -1.55
N VAL A 255 13.86 -5.63 -1.22
CA VAL A 255 13.60 -4.56 -2.21
C VAL A 255 14.88 -4.16 -2.93
N GLY A 256 15.99 -3.98 -2.19
CA GLY A 256 17.30 -3.72 -2.78
C GLY A 256 17.71 -4.82 -3.77
N ALA A 257 17.51 -6.07 -3.39
CA ALA A 257 17.77 -7.22 -4.26
C ALA A 257 16.85 -7.25 -5.50
N ALA A 258 15.58 -6.84 -5.38
CA ALA A 258 14.65 -6.74 -6.50
C ALA A 258 15.12 -5.70 -7.52
N ILE A 259 15.51 -4.51 -7.06
CA ILE A 259 16.06 -3.46 -7.93
C ILE A 259 17.40 -3.89 -8.54
N ALA A 260 18.29 -4.50 -7.75
CA ALA A 260 19.57 -5.01 -8.25
C ALA A 260 19.36 -6.00 -9.41
N TYR A 261 18.50 -6.99 -9.20
CA TYR A 261 18.13 -7.95 -10.24
C TYR A 261 17.56 -7.27 -11.49
N THR A 262 16.60 -6.34 -11.28
CA THR A 262 15.90 -5.66 -12.38
C THR A 262 16.89 -4.82 -13.21
N VAL A 263 17.73 -4.02 -12.56
CA VAL A 263 18.74 -3.19 -13.24
C VAL A 263 19.84 -4.06 -13.86
N GLY A 264 20.30 -5.08 -13.15
CA GLY A 264 21.34 -5.99 -13.67
C GLY A 264 20.90 -6.77 -14.89
N HIS A 265 19.61 -7.11 -14.98
CA HIS A 265 19.06 -7.88 -16.09
C HIS A 265 18.58 -7.02 -17.27
N MET A 266 17.98 -5.85 -16.98
CA MET A 266 17.33 -4.97 -17.97
C MET A 266 18.10 -3.68 -18.24
N GLY A 267 19.15 -3.40 -17.48
CA GLY A 267 19.89 -2.15 -17.53
C GLY A 267 19.14 -0.99 -16.86
N LEU A 268 19.79 0.18 -16.81
CA LEU A 268 19.19 1.39 -16.18
C LEU A 268 17.94 1.90 -16.89
N GLY A 269 17.72 1.52 -18.15
CA GLY A 269 16.55 1.95 -18.93
C GLY A 269 15.21 1.59 -18.28
N ILE A 270 15.16 0.50 -17.51
CA ILE A 270 13.95 0.08 -16.80
C ILE A 270 13.49 1.12 -15.76
N LEU A 271 14.41 1.91 -15.20
CA LEU A 271 14.08 2.95 -14.24
C LEU A 271 13.18 4.04 -14.83
N VAL A 272 13.24 4.25 -16.15
CA VAL A 272 12.34 5.17 -16.86
C VAL A 272 10.89 4.64 -16.81
N ASN A 273 10.69 3.36 -17.10
CA ASN A 273 9.37 2.72 -17.01
C ASN A 273 8.84 2.73 -15.57
N LEU A 274 9.71 2.47 -14.59
CA LEU A 274 9.36 2.54 -13.17
C LEU A 274 8.98 3.97 -12.75
N PHE A 275 9.72 4.97 -13.22
CA PHE A 275 9.38 6.37 -13.00
C PHE A 275 8.06 6.75 -13.65
N GLN A 276 7.81 6.28 -14.89
CA GLN A 276 6.54 6.50 -15.59
C GLN A 276 5.37 5.86 -14.84
N LEU A 277 5.55 4.65 -14.31
CA LEU A 277 4.56 3.97 -13.47
C LEU A 277 4.28 4.76 -12.19
N LEU A 278 5.33 5.22 -11.51
CA LEU A 278 5.23 6.04 -10.30
C LEU A 278 4.51 7.36 -10.59
N ALA A 279 4.90 8.06 -11.64
CA ALA A 279 4.27 9.32 -12.07
C ALA A 279 2.80 9.10 -12.43
N THR A 280 2.47 8.01 -13.14
CA THR A 280 1.09 7.64 -13.47
C THR A 280 0.26 7.47 -12.20
N LEU A 281 0.78 6.77 -11.19
CA LEU A 281 0.08 6.61 -9.91
C LEU A 281 -0.17 7.96 -9.23
N TYR A 282 0.86 8.80 -9.09
CA TYR A 282 0.71 10.09 -8.40
C TYR A 282 -0.25 11.03 -9.14
N VAL A 283 -0.19 11.08 -10.48
CA VAL A 283 -1.15 11.84 -11.30
C VAL A 283 -2.57 11.29 -11.09
N ALA A 284 -2.75 9.99 -11.06
CA ALA A 284 -4.05 9.38 -10.83
C ALA A 284 -4.57 9.62 -9.40
N LEU A 285 -3.71 9.60 -8.38
CA LEU A 285 -4.08 9.96 -7.00
C LEU A 285 -4.50 11.43 -6.90
N ILE A 286 -3.78 12.35 -7.56
CA ILE A 286 -4.15 13.77 -7.61
C ILE A 286 -5.47 13.95 -8.38
N ALA A 287 -5.65 13.26 -9.50
CA ALA A 287 -6.90 13.27 -10.24
C ALA A 287 -8.07 12.77 -9.39
N PHE A 288 -7.88 11.68 -8.65
CA PHE A 288 -8.88 11.16 -7.72
C PHE A 288 -9.20 12.17 -6.60
N LEU A 289 -8.20 12.79 -6.00
CA LEU A 289 -8.39 13.83 -5.00
C LEU A 289 -9.23 14.99 -5.55
N VAL A 290 -8.89 15.50 -6.74
CA VAL A 290 -9.50 16.69 -7.33
C VAL A 290 -10.88 16.39 -7.93
N LEU A 291 -11.03 15.26 -8.63
CA LEU A 291 -12.25 14.92 -9.36
C LEU A 291 -13.28 14.15 -8.53
N VAL A 292 -12.88 13.55 -7.41
CA VAL A 292 -13.78 12.74 -6.56
C VAL A 292 -13.88 13.31 -5.15
N LEU A 293 -12.75 13.37 -4.40
CA LEU A 293 -12.83 13.74 -2.98
C LEU A 293 -13.19 15.21 -2.77
N VAL A 294 -12.67 16.13 -3.61
CA VAL A 294 -13.03 17.56 -3.52
C VAL A 294 -14.51 17.78 -3.87
N PRO A 295 -15.07 17.27 -4.98
CA PRO A 295 -16.51 17.33 -5.24
C PRO A 295 -17.36 16.72 -4.14
N VAL A 296 -16.98 15.58 -3.58
CA VAL A 296 -17.67 14.99 -2.44
C VAL A 296 -17.67 15.95 -1.23
N ALA A 297 -16.52 16.53 -0.90
CA ALA A 297 -16.42 17.49 0.19
C ALA A 297 -17.34 18.71 -0.05
N LEU A 298 -17.38 19.22 -1.27
CA LEU A 298 -18.27 20.34 -1.65
C LEU A 298 -19.76 19.95 -1.58
N LEU A 299 -20.12 18.79 -2.11
CA LEU A 299 -21.51 18.27 -2.09
C LEU A 299 -22.04 18.17 -0.66
N PHE A 300 -21.24 17.67 0.27
CA PHE A 300 -21.59 17.54 1.68
C PHE A 300 -21.25 18.78 2.51
N ARG A 301 -20.89 19.91 1.87
CA ARG A 301 -20.58 21.20 2.52
C ARG A 301 -19.57 21.06 3.64
N ILE A 302 -18.50 20.28 3.41
CA ILE A 302 -17.38 20.15 4.32
C ILE A 302 -16.44 21.35 4.10
N PRO A 303 -16.05 22.13 5.14
CA PRO A 303 -15.19 23.29 4.99
C PRO A 303 -13.76 22.87 4.68
N ILE A 304 -13.41 22.79 3.39
CA ILE A 304 -12.17 22.19 2.84
C ILE A 304 -10.91 22.77 3.53
N ARG A 305 -10.82 24.09 3.71
CA ARG A 305 -9.63 24.72 4.34
C ARG A 305 -9.41 24.26 5.77
N LYS A 306 -10.50 24.16 6.57
CA LYS A 306 -10.44 23.66 7.94
C LYS A 306 -10.11 22.16 7.95
N PHE A 307 -10.74 21.41 7.06
CA PHE A 307 -10.52 19.97 6.90
C PHE A 307 -9.06 19.64 6.57
N VAL A 308 -8.50 20.24 5.51
CA VAL A 308 -7.09 20.03 5.13
C VAL A 308 -6.13 20.37 6.26
N ARG A 309 -6.38 21.46 7.00
CA ARG A 309 -5.56 21.85 8.15
C ARG A 309 -5.64 20.83 9.28
N ALA A 310 -6.83 20.27 9.54
CA ALA A 310 -7.03 19.28 10.58
C ALA A 310 -6.31 17.97 10.27
N ILE A 311 -6.36 17.49 9.02
CA ILE A 311 -5.80 16.19 8.63
C ILE A 311 -4.32 16.25 8.20
N ALA A 312 -3.69 17.42 8.15
CA ALA A 312 -2.31 17.57 7.66
C ALA A 312 -1.31 16.72 8.44
N GLU A 313 -1.43 16.67 9.77
CA GLU A 313 -0.54 15.85 10.62
C GLU A 313 -0.71 14.35 10.36
N PRO A 314 -1.91 13.75 10.49
CA PRO A 314 -2.06 12.31 10.23
C PRO A 314 -1.70 11.91 8.79
N VAL A 315 -1.98 12.74 7.79
CA VAL A 315 -1.57 12.48 6.40
C VAL A 315 -0.05 12.48 6.27
N SER A 316 0.65 13.42 6.94
CA SER A 316 2.12 13.44 6.96
C SER A 316 2.72 12.21 7.64
N ILE A 317 2.10 11.73 8.72
CA ILE A 317 2.50 10.48 9.39
C ILE A 317 2.32 9.30 8.43
N ALA A 318 1.16 9.19 7.78
CA ALA A 318 0.88 8.13 6.80
C ALA A 318 1.89 8.12 5.65
N PHE A 319 2.19 9.29 5.10
CA PHE A 319 3.19 9.45 4.04
C PHE A 319 4.59 9.01 4.49
N ALA A 320 5.01 9.43 5.69
CA ALA A 320 6.36 9.14 6.20
C ALA A 320 6.54 7.68 6.66
N THR A 321 5.46 7.01 7.07
CA THR A 321 5.52 5.67 7.67
C THR A 321 4.99 4.57 6.76
N THR A 322 4.32 4.92 5.65
CA THR A 322 3.59 3.99 4.78
C THR A 322 2.59 3.11 5.57
N SER A 323 2.09 3.61 6.71
CA SER A 323 1.18 2.89 7.60
C SER A 323 -0.02 3.75 7.98
N SER A 324 -1.19 3.33 7.53
CA SER A 324 -2.45 3.94 7.95
C SER A 324 -2.68 3.73 9.45
N GLU A 325 -2.30 2.57 10.00
CA GLU A 325 -2.44 2.27 11.42
C GLU A 325 -1.63 3.22 12.31
N ALA A 326 -0.40 3.56 11.90
CA ALA A 326 0.43 4.53 12.61
C ALA A 326 -0.21 5.93 12.66
N ALA A 327 -0.98 6.28 11.63
CA ALA A 327 -1.69 7.55 11.54
C ALA A 327 -3.05 7.55 12.26
N LEU A 328 -3.66 6.36 12.51
CA LEU A 328 -5.03 6.23 13.00
C LEU A 328 -5.32 7.01 14.29
N PRO A 329 -4.52 6.92 15.38
CA PRO A 329 -4.82 7.65 16.60
C PRO A 329 -4.89 9.17 16.36
N ARG A 330 -3.94 9.71 15.59
CA ARG A 330 -3.91 11.15 15.25
C ARG A 330 -5.02 11.55 14.31
N ALA A 331 -5.41 10.67 13.38
CA ALA A 331 -6.54 10.91 12.49
C ALA A 331 -7.87 10.93 13.28
N MET A 332 -8.04 10.06 14.27
CA MET A 332 -9.22 10.07 15.15
C MET A 332 -9.29 11.36 15.98
N GLU A 333 -8.19 11.75 16.64
CA GLU A 333 -8.10 13.01 17.39
C GLU A 333 -8.38 14.23 16.47
N ALA A 334 -7.82 14.23 15.26
CA ALA A 334 -8.02 15.30 14.28
C ALA A 334 -9.49 15.43 13.86
N MET A 335 -10.20 14.31 13.67
CA MET A 335 -11.60 14.32 13.28
C MET A 335 -12.52 14.69 14.43
N GLU A 336 -12.21 14.30 15.67
CA GLU A 336 -12.91 14.79 16.87
C GLU A 336 -12.72 16.31 17.01
N GLY A 337 -11.49 16.81 16.87
CA GLY A 337 -11.17 18.24 16.87
C GLY A 337 -11.77 19.03 15.71
N PHE A 338 -12.01 18.39 14.58
CA PHE A 338 -12.73 18.97 13.43
C PHE A 338 -14.24 19.13 13.69
N GLY A 339 -14.79 18.49 14.74
CA GLY A 339 -16.18 18.59 15.15
C GLY A 339 -17.02 17.36 14.79
N VAL A 340 -16.42 16.22 14.52
CA VAL A 340 -17.11 14.95 14.37
C VAL A 340 -17.30 14.32 15.74
N PRO A 341 -18.52 13.86 16.11
CA PRO A 341 -18.76 13.16 17.36
C PRO A 341 -17.90 11.90 17.51
N ARG A 342 -17.36 11.69 18.71
CA ARG A 342 -16.48 10.56 19.03
C ARG A 342 -17.07 9.20 18.66
N GLN A 343 -18.38 9.02 18.79
CA GLN A 343 -19.06 7.76 18.42
C GLN A 343 -18.94 7.45 16.91
N ILE A 344 -19.08 8.49 16.06
CA ILE A 344 -18.95 8.35 14.61
C ILE A 344 -17.46 8.11 14.24
N VAL A 345 -16.54 8.84 14.86
CA VAL A 345 -15.10 8.63 14.65
C VAL A 345 -14.70 7.21 15.01
N ALA A 346 -15.10 6.74 16.20
CA ALA A 346 -14.76 5.41 16.71
C ALA A 346 -15.32 4.26 15.85
N PHE A 347 -16.39 4.51 15.11
CA PHE A 347 -16.98 3.52 14.22
C PHE A 347 -16.44 3.62 12.78
N VAL A 348 -16.53 4.81 12.16
CA VAL A 348 -16.24 4.99 10.73
C VAL A 348 -14.76 4.87 10.43
N MET A 349 -13.87 5.45 11.28
CA MET A 349 -12.44 5.43 11.03
C MET A 349 -11.86 4.00 11.00
N PRO A 350 -12.00 3.15 12.06
CA PRO A 350 -11.48 1.80 12.03
C PRO A 350 -12.11 0.94 10.93
N THR A 351 -13.43 1.07 10.69
CA THR A 351 -14.13 0.35 9.63
C THR A 351 -13.59 0.76 8.25
N GLY A 352 -13.37 2.05 8.04
CA GLY A 352 -12.80 2.57 6.79
C GLY A 352 -11.38 2.07 6.50
N TYR A 353 -10.58 1.84 7.53
CA TYR A 353 -9.23 1.27 7.36
C TYR A 353 -9.22 -0.17 6.81
N SER A 354 -10.35 -0.84 6.81
CA SER A 354 -10.51 -2.16 6.19
C SER A 354 -11.33 -2.12 4.89
N PHE A 355 -12.26 -1.17 4.75
CA PHE A 355 -13.23 -1.16 3.65
C PHE A 355 -13.11 0.03 2.70
N ASN A 356 -12.41 1.10 3.06
CA ASN A 356 -12.25 2.33 2.28
C ASN A 356 -10.78 2.66 2.02
N LEU A 357 -10.10 1.82 1.30
CA LEU A 357 -8.69 2.01 0.94
C LEU A 357 -8.59 2.56 -0.49
N ASP A 358 -8.98 3.82 -0.68
CA ASP A 358 -9.10 4.49 -1.99
C ASP A 358 -7.80 4.47 -2.79
N GLY A 359 -6.69 4.89 -2.17
CA GLY A 359 -5.37 4.90 -2.81
C GLY A 359 -4.88 3.50 -3.14
N THR A 360 -5.20 2.52 -2.27
CA THR A 360 -4.86 1.10 -2.51
C THR A 360 -5.70 0.52 -3.65
N ALA A 361 -7.00 0.81 -3.72
CA ALA A 361 -7.88 0.37 -4.79
C ALA A 361 -7.39 0.90 -6.16
N LEU A 362 -7.09 2.21 -6.24
CA LEU A 362 -6.54 2.84 -7.43
C LEU A 362 -5.21 2.19 -7.86
N TYR A 363 -4.31 1.97 -6.91
CA TYR A 363 -3.03 1.29 -7.16
C TYR A 363 -3.23 -0.13 -7.68
N LEU A 364 -4.13 -0.91 -7.09
CA LEU A 364 -4.32 -2.31 -7.45
C LEU A 364 -4.77 -2.47 -8.91
N SER A 365 -5.74 -1.67 -9.37
CA SER A 365 -6.19 -1.70 -10.76
C SER A 365 -5.08 -1.27 -11.73
N LEU A 366 -4.34 -0.22 -11.37
CA LEU A 366 -3.21 0.29 -12.15
C LEU A 366 -2.10 -0.76 -12.24
N ALA A 367 -1.68 -1.33 -11.11
CA ALA A 367 -0.58 -2.29 -11.03
C ALA A 367 -0.92 -3.64 -11.69
N ALA A 368 -2.16 -4.11 -11.58
CA ALA A 368 -2.59 -5.36 -12.21
C ALA A 368 -2.53 -5.28 -13.74
N ILE A 369 -2.98 -4.17 -14.32
CA ILE A 369 -2.89 -3.95 -15.77
C ILE A 369 -1.45 -3.67 -16.21
N PHE A 370 -0.63 -2.98 -15.38
CA PHE A 370 0.81 -2.84 -15.65
C PHE A 370 1.48 -4.21 -15.79
N VAL A 371 1.15 -5.18 -14.93
CA VAL A 371 1.69 -6.54 -15.02
C VAL A 371 1.35 -7.19 -16.36
N ALA A 372 0.11 -7.06 -16.82
CA ALA A 372 -0.30 -7.57 -18.13
C ALA A 372 0.45 -6.88 -19.28
N GLN A 373 0.54 -5.54 -19.26
CA GLN A 373 1.28 -4.76 -20.26
C GLN A 373 2.77 -5.14 -20.30
N ALA A 374 3.41 -5.27 -19.14
CA ALA A 374 4.82 -5.63 -19.03
C ALA A 374 5.10 -7.06 -19.51
N ALA A 375 4.12 -7.94 -19.38
CA ALA A 375 4.18 -9.30 -19.92
C ALA A 375 3.86 -9.38 -21.42
N GLY A 376 3.53 -8.27 -22.07
CA GLY A 376 3.11 -8.26 -23.47
C GLY A 376 1.73 -8.88 -23.70
N ILE A 377 0.93 -9.06 -22.65
CA ILE A 377 -0.40 -9.65 -22.71
C ILE A 377 -1.43 -8.53 -22.92
N SER A 378 -2.11 -8.57 -24.07
CA SER A 378 -3.22 -7.65 -24.36
C SER A 378 -4.50 -8.16 -23.71
N MET A 379 -5.04 -7.42 -22.75
CA MET A 379 -6.33 -7.71 -22.13
C MET A 379 -7.44 -6.94 -22.83
N SER A 380 -8.51 -7.64 -23.21
CA SER A 380 -9.73 -6.99 -23.68
C SER A 380 -10.36 -6.13 -22.58
N LEU A 381 -11.18 -5.14 -22.95
CA LEU A 381 -11.88 -4.31 -21.97
C LEU A 381 -12.73 -5.15 -21.00
N GLY A 382 -13.39 -6.22 -21.51
CA GLY A 382 -14.16 -7.15 -20.67
C GLY A 382 -13.30 -7.85 -19.61
N GLN A 383 -12.10 -8.31 -19.98
CA GLN A 383 -11.16 -8.91 -19.02
C GLN A 383 -10.65 -7.91 -17.98
N GLN A 384 -10.38 -6.68 -18.39
CA GLN A 384 -9.98 -5.60 -17.49
C GLN A 384 -11.10 -5.25 -16.51
N LEU A 385 -12.35 -5.17 -16.96
CA LEU A 385 -13.53 -4.94 -16.12
C LEU A 385 -13.74 -6.10 -15.12
N LEU A 386 -13.57 -7.34 -15.57
CA LEU A 386 -13.63 -8.50 -14.69
C LEU A 386 -12.54 -8.47 -13.62
N MET A 387 -11.33 -8.05 -13.98
CA MET A 387 -10.24 -7.84 -13.03
C MET A 387 -10.59 -6.75 -12.00
N VAL A 388 -11.15 -5.62 -12.44
CA VAL A 388 -11.63 -4.56 -11.53
C VAL A 388 -12.70 -5.10 -10.58
N LEU A 389 -13.66 -5.87 -11.07
CA LEU A 389 -14.70 -6.49 -10.25
C LEU A 389 -14.10 -7.45 -9.20
N THR A 390 -13.12 -8.26 -9.60
CA THR A 390 -12.37 -9.12 -8.68
C THR A 390 -11.67 -8.28 -7.61
N LEU A 391 -11.00 -7.19 -8.00
CA LEU A 391 -10.32 -6.28 -7.09
C LEU A 391 -11.29 -5.53 -6.15
N MET A 392 -12.50 -5.20 -6.59
CA MET A 392 -13.54 -4.64 -5.72
C MET A 392 -13.81 -5.55 -4.52
N LEU A 393 -13.87 -6.85 -4.75
CA LEU A 393 -14.15 -7.84 -3.69
C LEU A 393 -12.89 -8.15 -2.87
N THR A 394 -11.75 -8.40 -3.52
CA THR A 394 -10.52 -8.82 -2.84
C THR A 394 -9.80 -7.71 -2.10
N SER A 395 -10.01 -6.44 -2.50
CA SER A 395 -9.46 -5.28 -1.79
C SER A 395 -10.15 -4.99 -0.45
N LYS A 396 -11.33 -5.55 -0.20
CA LYS A 396 -12.03 -5.40 1.08
C LYS A 396 -11.37 -6.29 2.15
N GLY A 397 -11.19 -5.74 3.33
CA GLY A 397 -10.50 -6.44 4.42
C GLY A 397 -8.96 -6.46 4.32
N VAL A 398 -8.39 -5.72 3.38
CA VAL A 398 -6.96 -5.43 3.43
C VAL A 398 -6.68 -4.63 4.68
N ALA A 399 -5.83 -5.15 5.53
CA ALA A 399 -5.38 -4.39 6.68
C ALA A 399 -4.54 -3.18 6.25
N GLY A 400 -4.63 -2.08 6.99
CA GLY A 400 -3.83 -0.86 6.77
C GLY A 400 -2.34 -1.02 7.06
N VAL A 401 -1.80 -2.23 6.90
CA VAL A 401 -0.38 -2.53 7.11
C VAL A 401 0.45 -2.28 5.86
N PRO A 402 1.72 -1.89 6.00
CA PRO A 402 2.61 -1.66 4.88
C PRO A 402 2.65 -2.86 3.93
N ARG A 403 2.54 -2.60 2.63
CA ARG A 403 2.66 -3.58 1.53
C ARG A 403 1.58 -4.66 1.45
N ALA A 404 0.49 -4.59 2.21
CA ALA A 404 -0.63 -5.52 2.09
C ALA A 404 -1.21 -5.55 0.65
N ALA A 405 -1.15 -4.44 -0.06
CA ALA A 405 -1.59 -4.35 -1.45
C ALA A 405 -0.80 -5.23 -2.43
N LEU A 406 0.53 -5.41 -2.22
CA LEU A 406 1.33 -6.32 -3.06
C LEU A 406 0.84 -7.76 -3.00
N VAL A 407 0.32 -8.14 -1.88
CA VAL A 407 -0.22 -9.46 -1.64
C VAL A 407 -1.47 -9.69 -2.49
N ILE A 408 -2.41 -8.73 -2.47
CA ILE A 408 -3.61 -8.80 -3.29
C ILE A 408 -3.24 -8.75 -4.76
N LEU A 409 -2.29 -7.90 -5.13
CA LEU A 409 -1.77 -7.87 -6.49
C LEU A 409 -1.27 -9.25 -6.94
N LEU A 410 -0.44 -9.92 -6.12
CA LEU A 410 0.08 -11.26 -6.43
C LEU A 410 -1.05 -12.29 -6.59
N GLY A 411 -2.05 -12.27 -5.71
CA GLY A 411 -3.19 -13.17 -5.82
C GLY A 411 -4.07 -12.88 -7.04
N THR A 412 -4.30 -11.60 -7.34
CA THR A 412 -5.06 -11.20 -8.53
C THR A 412 -4.32 -11.62 -9.82
N VAL A 413 -3.03 -11.33 -9.91
CA VAL A 413 -2.18 -11.73 -11.02
C VAL A 413 -2.23 -13.24 -11.24
N ALA A 414 -2.12 -14.04 -10.15
CA ALA A 414 -2.24 -15.49 -10.21
C ALA A 414 -3.62 -15.95 -10.69
N SER A 415 -4.70 -15.34 -10.19
CA SER A 415 -6.09 -15.68 -10.56
C SER A 415 -6.39 -15.41 -12.04
N PHE A 416 -5.69 -14.48 -12.67
CA PHE A 416 -5.81 -14.16 -14.10
C PHE A 416 -4.74 -14.84 -14.96
N ASN A 417 -3.98 -15.82 -14.39
CA ASN A 417 -2.89 -16.52 -15.06
C ASN A 417 -1.83 -15.57 -15.67
N LEU A 418 -1.61 -14.43 -15.04
CA LEU A 418 -0.57 -13.49 -15.44
C LEU A 418 0.77 -13.86 -14.78
N PRO A 419 1.91 -13.62 -15.45
CA PRO A 419 3.21 -13.92 -14.87
C PRO A 419 3.49 -13.00 -13.67
N VAL A 420 4.17 -13.53 -12.67
CA VAL A 420 4.49 -12.79 -11.44
C VAL A 420 5.77 -11.95 -11.56
N GLU A 421 6.56 -12.15 -12.61
CA GLU A 421 7.84 -11.47 -12.82
C GLU A 421 7.72 -9.95 -12.80
N PRO A 422 6.72 -9.31 -13.46
CA PRO A 422 6.57 -7.86 -13.39
C PRO A 422 6.30 -7.33 -11.98
N VAL A 423 5.75 -8.15 -11.07
CA VAL A 423 5.54 -7.74 -9.68
C VAL A 423 6.87 -7.50 -8.96
N PHE A 424 7.94 -8.24 -9.33
CA PHE A 424 9.30 -7.96 -8.80
C PHE A 424 9.80 -6.58 -9.24
N ILE A 425 9.42 -6.13 -10.43
CA ILE A 425 9.78 -4.81 -10.95
C ILE A 425 9.06 -3.74 -10.12
N ILE A 426 7.74 -3.91 -9.90
CA ILE A 426 6.93 -3.01 -9.05
C ILE A 426 7.48 -2.97 -7.62
N LEU A 427 7.86 -4.12 -7.06
CA LEU A 427 8.41 -4.23 -5.70
C LEU A 427 9.57 -3.25 -5.48
N GLY A 428 10.36 -3.00 -6.52
CA GLY A 428 11.49 -2.09 -6.46
C GLY A 428 11.13 -0.64 -6.14
N ILE A 429 9.94 -0.17 -6.52
CA ILE A 429 9.47 1.20 -6.27
C ILE A 429 8.23 1.25 -5.36
N ASP A 430 7.78 0.11 -4.85
CA ASP A 430 6.53 0.00 -4.10
C ASP A 430 6.49 0.91 -2.86
N GLU A 431 7.65 1.13 -2.21
CA GLU A 431 7.73 2.07 -1.07
C GLU A 431 7.30 3.48 -1.45
N LEU A 432 7.79 3.99 -2.59
CA LEU A 432 7.41 5.32 -3.08
C LEU A 432 5.93 5.36 -3.48
N MET A 433 5.42 4.27 -4.05
CA MET A 433 4.01 4.14 -4.39
C MET A 433 3.14 4.07 -3.13
N ASP A 434 3.61 3.37 -2.08
CA ASP A 434 2.89 3.20 -0.82
C ASP A 434 2.79 4.52 -0.02
N MET A 435 3.79 5.37 -0.06
CA MET A 435 3.73 6.70 0.55
C MET A 435 2.51 7.50 0.04
N GLY A 436 2.31 7.54 -1.29
CA GLY A 436 1.19 8.27 -1.90
C GLY A 436 -0.16 7.60 -1.64
N ARG A 437 -0.27 6.28 -1.88
CA ARG A 437 -1.55 5.56 -1.71
C ARG A 437 -2.01 5.52 -0.25
N THR A 438 -1.10 5.36 0.71
CA THR A 438 -1.43 5.35 2.14
C THR A 438 -1.92 6.71 2.61
N SER A 439 -1.29 7.80 2.14
CA SER A 439 -1.78 9.16 2.40
C SER A 439 -3.19 9.37 1.86
N MET A 440 -3.47 8.88 0.65
CA MET A 440 -4.81 8.98 0.04
C MET A 440 -5.85 8.17 0.84
N ASN A 441 -5.49 6.99 1.33
CA ASN A 441 -6.36 6.19 2.21
C ASN A 441 -6.76 6.96 3.47
N VAL A 442 -5.81 7.65 4.12
CA VAL A 442 -6.10 8.46 5.31
C VAL A 442 -6.98 9.66 4.97
N ILE A 443 -6.72 10.36 3.87
CA ILE A 443 -7.56 11.49 3.40
C ILE A 443 -8.99 11.01 3.16
N GLY A 444 -9.16 9.91 2.41
CA GLY A 444 -10.47 9.34 2.09
C GLY A 444 -11.25 8.92 3.33
N ASN A 445 -10.58 8.28 4.30
CA ASN A 445 -11.22 7.86 5.55
C ASN A 445 -11.63 9.03 6.45
N CYS A 446 -10.79 10.07 6.54
CA CYS A 446 -11.15 11.30 7.25
C CYS A 446 -12.35 12.00 6.59
N LEU A 447 -12.37 12.08 5.25
CA LEU A 447 -13.49 12.66 4.51
C LEU A 447 -14.76 11.83 4.70
N ALA A 448 -14.70 10.51 4.57
CA ALA A 448 -15.82 9.61 4.82
C ALA A 448 -16.43 9.86 6.21
N THR A 449 -15.59 9.97 7.24
CA THR A 449 -16.01 10.22 8.62
C THR A 449 -16.76 11.56 8.75
N ALA A 450 -16.27 12.62 8.10
CA ALA A 450 -16.94 13.93 8.05
C ALA A 450 -18.26 13.87 7.27
N VAL A 451 -18.30 13.14 6.14
CA VAL A 451 -19.52 12.94 5.32
C VAL A 451 -20.59 12.19 6.10
N ILE A 452 -20.23 11.10 6.78
CA ILE A 452 -21.18 10.33 7.60
C ILE A 452 -21.72 11.21 8.73
N ALA A 453 -20.88 11.97 9.43
CA ALA A 453 -21.33 12.89 10.47
C ALA A 453 -22.27 13.97 9.92
N ARG A 454 -22.01 14.48 8.72
CA ARG A 454 -22.91 15.45 8.05
C ARG A 454 -24.25 14.81 7.68
N THR A 455 -24.27 13.56 7.18
CA THR A 455 -25.51 12.86 6.81
C THR A 455 -26.34 12.42 8.01
N GLU A 456 -25.71 12.30 9.19
CA GLU A 456 -26.42 12.08 10.47
C GLU A 456 -26.87 13.40 11.13
N GLY A 457 -26.49 14.57 10.58
CA GLY A 457 -26.82 15.88 11.14
C GLY A 457 -26.00 16.25 12.38
N GLU A 458 -24.92 15.52 12.63
CA GLU A 458 -24.14 15.63 13.88
C GLU A 458 -22.79 16.36 13.70
N LEU A 459 -22.41 16.79 12.48
CA LEU A 459 -21.16 17.50 12.24
C LEU A 459 -21.22 18.93 12.80
N ARG A 460 -20.31 19.27 13.71
CA ARG A 460 -20.19 20.59 14.35
C ARG A 460 -19.03 21.43 13.82
N ALA A 461 -18.58 21.21 12.60
CA ALA A 461 -17.41 21.88 12.00
C ALA A 461 -17.52 23.41 11.90
N ASP A 462 -18.71 23.98 12.09
CA ASP A 462 -18.98 25.41 12.04
C ASP A 462 -18.96 26.08 13.44
N ALA A 463 -18.89 25.30 14.53
CA ALA A 463 -18.77 25.84 15.88
C ALA A 463 -17.36 26.41 16.12
N SER A 464 -17.27 27.72 16.29
CA SER A 464 -16.05 28.46 16.57
C SER A 464 -15.69 28.42 18.06
N GLU A 465 -15.49 27.23 18.65
CA GLU A 465 -14.91 27.15 19.99
C GLU A 465 -13.77 26.13 20.02
N PRO A 466 -12.58 26.52 20.52
CA PRO A 466 -11.49 25.57 20.74
C PRO A 466 -11.88 24.69 21.95
N VAL A 467 -11.92 23.36 21.73
CA VAL A 467 -11.98 22.36 22.83
C VAL A 467 -10.67 22.45 23.62
N GLY A 468 -10.61 23.36 24.55
CA GLY A 468 -9.47 23.64 25.42
C GLY A 468 -9.86 24.22 26.78
N ALA A 469 -11.18 24.33 27.10
CA ALA A 469 -11.65 25.05 28.29
C ALA A 469 -12.32 24.17 29.39
N LEU A 470 -12.16 22.85 29.34
CA LEU A 470 -12.68 21.95 30.38
C LEU A 470 -11.57 21.07 31.00
N ALA A 471 -10.44 21.67 31.38
CA ALA A 471 -9.48 21.08 32.31
C ALA A 471 -8.92 22.20 33.18
N LYS A 472 -9.70 22.63 34.16
CA LYS A 472 -9.22 23.22 35.42
C LYS A 472 -9.85 22.47 36.58
#